data_d8f55b03a2e277047c99fcb28cf78ea9
#
_entry.id   d8f55b03a2e277047c99fcb28cf78ea9
#
_cell.length_a   1.000
_cell.length_b   1.000
_cell.length_c   1.000
_cell.angle_alpha   90.00
_cell.angle_beta   90.00
_cell.angle_gamma   90.00
#
_symmetry.space_group_name_H-M   'P 1'
#
loop_
_entity.id
_entity.type
_entity.pdbx_description
1 polymer ?
#
loop_
_entity_poly.entity_id
_entity_poly.type
_entity_poly.pdbx_seq_one_letter_code
_entity_poly.pdbx_strand_id
1 'polypeptide(L)'
;MKNRLTTFRERAGWTPTELANSVGVTKACITAIENGSYDPTLFLAYDIAEALDANVTELFPPVPIKMRLEELAAKPWYVRLFLGGGE
;
A
#
# COMPACT_ATOMS: atom_id res chain seq x y z
N MET A 1 -2.66 -7.62 -3.40
CA MET A 1 -3.49 -6.39 -3.52
C MET A 1 -3.24 -5.73 -4.85
N LYS A 2 -4.30 -5.35 -5.53
CA LYS A 2 -4.16 -4.58 -6.76
C LYS A 2 -3.90 -3.13 -6.44
N ASN A 3 -2.95 -2.54 -7.15
CA ASN A 3 -2.63 -1.14 -6.92
C ASN A 3 -2.09 -0.50 -8.19
N ARG A 4 -1.87 0.81 -8.13
CA ARG A 4 -1.39 1.57 -9.27
C ARG A 4 0.00 2.11 -9.04
N LEU A 5 0.76 1.48 -8.17
CA LEU A 5 2.07 1.99 -7.82
C LEU A 5 2.99 2.09 -9.03
N THR A 6 3.04 1.07 -9.86
CA THR A 6 3.88 1.08 -11.06
C THR A 6 3.56 2.28 -11.94
N THR A 7 2.27 2.54 -12.17
CA THR A 7 1.84 3.63 -13.03
C THR A 7 2.30 4.97 -12.49
N PHE A 8 2.07 5.22 -11.20
CA PHE A 8 2.44 6.51 -10.61
C PHE A 8 3.95 6.66 -10.53
N ARG A 9 4.66 5.58 -10.23
CA ARG A 9 6.12 5.62 -10.17
C ARG A 9 6.70 5.98 -11.54
N GLU A 10 6.20 5.33 -12.59
CA GLU A 10 6.70 5.58 -13.93
C GLU A 10 6.36 6.99 -14.41
N ARG A 11 5.17 7.47 -14.07
CA ARG A 11 4.83 8.85 -14.40
C ARG A 11 5.75 9.86 -13.75
N ALA A 12 6.20 9.56 -12.55
CA ALA A 12 7.11 10.44 -11.83
C ALA A 12 8.55 10.31 -12.32
N GLY A 13 8.82 9.34 -13.19
CA GLY A 13 10.16 9.13 -13.71
C GLY A 13 11.10 8.43 -12.73
N TRP A 14 10.57 7.67 -11.78
CA TRP A 14 11.37 7.00 -10.77
C TRP A 14 11.58 5.54 -11.10
N THR A 15 12.80 5.04 -10.84
CA THR A 15 13.04 3.60 -10.87
C THR A 15 12.59 2.99 -9.55
N PRO A 16 12.37 1.67 -9.50
CA PRO A 16 12.04 1.03 -8.23
C PRO A 16 13.09 1.26 -7.16
N THR A 17 14.36 1.27 -7.54
CA THR A 17 15.44 1.52 -6.60
C THR A 17 15.36 2.92 -6.02
N GLU A 18 15.09 3.91 -6.87
CA GLU A 18 14.98 5.29 -6.41
C GLU A 18 13.84 5.44 -5.42
N LEU A 19 12.69 4.86 -5.74
CA LEU A 19 11.56 4.94 -4.83
C LEU A 19 11.86 4.23 -3.52
N ALA A 20 12.47 3.04 -3.60
CA ALA A 20 12.83 2.29 -2.39
C ALA A 20 13.74 3.11 -1.49
N ASN A 21 14.75 3.73 -2.07
CA ASN A 21 15.68 4.57 -1.29
C ASN A 21 14.97 5.75 -0.66
N SER A 22 14.02 6.33 -1.37
CA SER A 22 13.30 7.50 -0.88
C SER A 22 12.46 7.18 0.35
N VAL A 23 11.88 5.99 0.41
CA VAL A 23 11.01 5.62 1.53
C VAL A 23 11.66 4.66 2.51
N GLY A 24 12.93 4.34 2.31
CA GLY A 24 13.70 3.58 3.31
C GLY A 24 13.46 2.08 3.30
N VAL A 25 13.13 1.51 2.14
CA VAL A 25 12.94 0.07 2.03
C VAL A 25 13.82 -0.47 0.90
N THR A 26 13.75 -1.77 0.66
CA THR A 26 14.54 -2.40 -0.41
C THR A 26 13.78 -2.35 -1.73
N LYS A 27 14.55 -2.46 -2.84
CA LYS A 27 13.95 -2.57 -4.16
C LYS A 27 13.00 -3.76 -4.21
N ALA A 28 13.38 -4.88 -3.58
CA ALA A 28 12.54 -6.07 -3.56
C ALA A 28 11.19 -5.79 -2.92
N CYS A 29 11.17 -4.96 -1.89
CA CYS A 29 9.93 -4.58 -1.23
C CYS A 29 9.02 -3.82 -2.20
N ILE A 30 9.57 -2.84 -2.91
CA ILE A 30 8.80 -2.08 -3.88
C ILE A 30 8.26 -2.99 -4.99
N THR A 31 9.12 -3.86 -5.52
CA THR A 31 8.71 -4.77 -6.58
C THR A 31 7.59 -5.70 -6.10
N ALA A 32 7.69 -6.20 -4.88
CA ALA A 32 6.67 -7.09 -4.34
C ALA A 32 5.35 -6.36 -4.15
N ILE A 33 5.39 -5.09 -3.76
CA ILE A 33 4.16 -4.30 -3.64
C ILE A 33 3.55 -4.09 -5.03
N GLU A 34 4.37 -3.76 -6.01
CA GLU A 34 3.88 -3.48 -7.35
C GLU A 34 3.19 -4.68 -7.99
N ASN A 35 3.71 -5.89 -7.75
CA ASN A 35 3.08 -7.06 -8.35
C ASN A 35 2.04 -7.71 -7.44
N GLY A 36 1.73 -7.07 -6.31
CA GLY A 36 0.62 -7.51 -5.47
C GLY A 36 0.95 -8.66 -4.53
N SER A 37 2.21 -9.06 -4.44
CA SER A 37 2.58 -10.17 -3.57
C SER A 37 2.87 -9.73 -2.14
N TYR A 38 2.93 -8.43 -1.88
CA TYR A 38 3.14 -7.90 -0.55
C TYR A 38 2.30 -6.64 -0.37
N ASP A 39 1.57 -6.57 0.72
CA ASP A 39 0.75 -5.40 1.03
C ASP A 39 1.54 -4.48 1.96
N PRO A 40 1.66 -3.19 1.63
CA PRO A 40 2.41 -2.28 2.49
C PRO A 40 1.67 -2.01 3.78
N THR A 41 2.43 -1.65 4.81
CA THR A 41 1.83 -1.12 6.02
C THR A 41 1.21 0.23 5.70
N LEU A 42 0.35 0.70 6.59
CA LEU A 42 -0.28 2.01 6.41
C LEU A 42 0.78 3.12 6.33
N PHE A 43 1.78 3.07 7.21
CA PHE A 43 2.83 4.08 7.19
C PHE A 43 3.62 4.05 5.90
N LEU A 44 3.95 2.86 5.41
CA LEU A 44 4.70 2.74 4.17
C LEU A 44 3.87 3.24 2.99
N ALA A 45 2.58 2.94 2.98
CA ALA A 45 1.69 3.40 1.92
C ALA A 45 1.65 4.93 1.87
N TYR A 46 1.57 5.58 3.02
CA TYR A 46 1.59 7.04 3.07
C TYR A 46 2.93 7.60 2.63
N ASP A 47 4.04 6.96 3.05
CA ASP A 47 5.36 7.42 2.64
C ASP A 47 5.53 7.34 1.12
N ILE A 48 5.05 6.25 0.53
CA ILE A 48 5.13 6.10 -0.92
C ILE A 48 4.28 7.15 -1.62
N ALA A 49 3.07 7.39 -1.12
CA ALA A 49 2.19 8.39 -1.71
C ALA A 49 2.82 9.77 -1.64
N GLU A 50 3.42 10.10 -0.52
CA GLU A 50 4.08 11.38 -0.36
C GLU A 50 5.25 11.53 -1.32
N ALA A 51 6.06 10.48 -1.45
CA ALA A 51 7.20 10.52 -2.35
C ALA A 51 6.78 10.73 -3.80
N LEU A 52 5.63 10.20 -4.19
CA LEU A 52 5.13 10.31 -5.55
C LEU A 52 4.15 11.47 -5.73
N ASP A 53 3.93 12.26 -4.69
CA ASP A 53 3.00 13.39 -4.71
C ASP A 53 1.62 12.93 -5.17
N ALA A 54 1.14 11.86 -4.59
CA ALA A 54 -0.14 11.27 -4.94
C ALA A 54 -0.93 10.96 -3.69
N ASN A 55 -2.23 10.72 -3.86
CA ASN A 55 -3.06 10.30 -2.76
C ASN A 55 -2.92 8.80 -2.54
N VAL A 56 -2.88 8.39 -1.27
CA VAL A 56 -2.75 6.98 -0.95
C VAL A 56 -3.91 6.17 -1.52
N THR A 57 -5.10 6.76 -1.59
CA THR A 57 -6.26 6.07 -2.15
C THR A 57 -6.18 5.91 -3.65
N GLU A 58 -5.41 6.75 -4.34
CA GLU A 58 -5.17 6.59 -5.76
C GLU A 58 -4.19 5.46 -6.04
N LEU A 59 -3.14 5.38 -5.23
CA LEU A 59 -2.14 4.33 -5.37
C LEU A 59 -2.70 2.97 -4.95
N PHE A 60 -3.40 2.94 -3.84
CA PHE A 60 -3.92 1.72 -3.25
C PHE A 60 -5.43 1.87 -3.08
N PRO A 61 -6.20 1.68 -4.17
CA PRO A 61 -7.64 1.92 -4.11
C PRO A 61 -8.31 1.06 -3.05
N PRO A 62 -9.26 1.63 -2.31
CA PRO A 62 -9.96 0.86 -1.30
C PRO A 62 -10.84 -0.21 -1.95
N VAL A 63 -11.01 -1.32 -1.25
CA VAL A 63 -11.94 -2.34 -1.71
C VAL A 63 -13.37 -1.93 -1.35
N PRO A 64 -14.37 -2.46 -2.07
CA PRO A 64 -15.78 -2.21 -1.70
C PRO A 64 -16.05 -2.67 -0.28
N ILE A 65 -17.02 -2.01 0.36
CA ILE A 65 -17.35 -2.32 1.75
C ILE A 65 -17.65 -3.80 1.93
N LYS A 66 -18.40 -4.39 1.00
CA LYS A 66 -18.74 -5.80 1.10
C LYS A 66 -17.49 -6.67 1.16
N MET A 67 -16.56 -6.43 0.26
CA MET A 67 -15.31 -7.19 0.25
C MET A 67 -14.48 -6.92 1.48
N ARG A 68 -14.54 -5.67 1.94
CA ARG A 68 -13.78 -5.29 3.13
C ARG A 68 -14.25 -6.08 4.36
N LEU A 69 -15.54 -6.27 4.47
CA LEU A 69 -16.07 -7.06 5.59
C LEU A 69 -15.61 -8.50 5.52
N GLU A 70 -15.56 -9.07 4.33
CA GLU A 70 -15.05 -10.42 4.15
C GLU A 70 -13.58 -10.51 4.50
N GLU A 71 -12.83 -9.49 4.11
CA GLU A 71 -11.42 -9.43 4.44
C GLU A 71 -11.20 -9.34 5.94
N LEU A 72 -12.01 -8.55 6.62
CA LEU A 72 -11.91 -8.42 8.06
C LEU A 72 -12.13 -9.75 8.76
N ALA A 73 -13.08 -10.52 8.25
CA ALA A 73 -13.36 -11.84 8.82
C ALA A 73 -12.18 -12.78 8.64
N ALA A 74 -11.48 -12.64 7.52
CA ALA A 74 -10.35 -13.52 7.21
C ALA A 74 -9.06 -13.07 7.85
N LYS A 75 -8.96 -11.82 8.26
CA LYS A 75 -7.70 -11.25 8.76
C LYS A 75 -7.91 -10.63 10.13
N PRO A 76 -7.70 -11.38 11.19
CA PRO A 76 -7.96 -10.88 12.55
C PRO A 76 -7.28 -9.56 12.90
N TRP A 77 -6.12 -9.29 12.29
CA TRP A 77 -5.42 -8.05 12.62
C TRP A 77 -6.18 -6.81 12.10
N TYR A 78 -6.98 -6.95 11.05
CA TYR A 78 -7.87 -5.88 10.61
C TYR A 78 -8.91 -5.59 11.67
N VAL A 79 -9.45 -6.64 12.26
CA VAL A 79 -10.41 -6.47 13.34
C VAL A 79 -9.81 -5.66 14.47
N ARG A 80 -8.57 -5.96 14.81
CA ARG A 80 -7.87 -5.22 15.83
C ARG A 80 -7.75 -3.75 15.50
N LEU A 81 -7.46 -3.43 14.25
CA LEU A 81 -7.31 -2.04 13.84
C LEU A 81 -8.61 -1.27 13.93
N PHE A 82 -9.72 -1.89 13.55
CA PHE A 82 -10.98 -1.18 13.44
C PHE A 82 -11.88 -1.34 14.64
N LEU A 83 -11.82 -2.47 15.30
CA LEU A 83 -12.72 -2.76 16.40
C LEU A 83 -11.99 -2.88 17.70
N GLY A 84 -10.85 -3.49 17.65
CA GLY A 84 -10.14 -3.87 18.84
C GLY A 84 -9.50 -2.75 19.58
N GLY A 85 -9.32 -1.64 18.91
CA GLY A 85 -8.72 -0.53 19.59
C GLY A 85 -9.50 -0.14 20.82
N GLY A 86 -10.75 -0.51 20.82
CA GLY A 86 -11.59 -0.20 21.94
C GLY A 86 -11.48 -1.15 23.09
N GLU A 87 -10.76 -2.26 22.89
CA GLU A 87 -10.75 -3.15 23.92
C GLU A 87 -9.72 -3.13 24.81
#